data_44fcaf04e7e532b6cc99301bd2d8e7e8
#
_entry.id   44fcaf04e7e532b6cc99301bd2d8e7e8
#
_cell.length_a   1.000
_cell.length_b   1.000
_cell.length_c   1.000
_cell.angle_alpha   90.00
_cell.angle_beta   90.00
_cell.angle_gamma   90.00
#
_symmetry.space_group_name_H-M   'P 1'
#
loop_
_entity.id
_entity.type
_entity.pdbx_description
1 polymer ?
#
loop_
_entity_poly.entity_id
_entity_poly.type
_entity_poly.pdbx_seq_one_letter_code
_entity_poly.pdbx_strand_id
1 'polypeptide(L)'
;MARVSSKPGKTGTINFYAVNENLKLVDLPGYGYAKVSAQEKARWSELVEGYFNSGRNISLVVQIVDMRHKPTVDDINMLKFLIEKGFNFVIVLTKSDKLNKTQREEYLANLKVNFPFENVEFIVFSAVKGEGLDKLKSVIESAIS
;
A
#
# COMPACT_ATOMS: atom_id res chain seq x y z
N MET A 1 2.17 -5.16 -11.44
CA MET A 1 1.96 -4.30 -10.26
C MET A 1 1.64 -5.15 -9.05
N ALA A 2 2.24 -4.85 -7.93
CA ALA A 2 1.94 -5.51 -6.66
C ALA A 2 1.21 -4.53 -5.74
N ARG A 3 0.21 -4.99 -5.04
CA ARG A 3 -0.56 -4.20 -4.09
C ARG A 3 -0.50 -4.83 -2.71
N VAL A 4 -0.19 -4.03 -1.70
CA VAL A 4 -0.21 -4.46 -0.30
C VAL A 4 -1.39 -3.78 0.38
N SER A 5 -2.30 -4.56 0.91
CA SER A 5 -3.48 -4.05 1.60
C SER A 5 -3.26 -4.08 3.11
N SER A 6 -3.69 -3.01 3.81
CA SER A 6 -3.70 -2.96 5.26
C SER A 6 -4.92 -3.64 5.88
N LYS A 7 -5.89 -4.04 5.07
CA LYS A 7 -7.07 -4.76 5.57
C LYS A 7 -6.69 -6.19 5.94
N PRO A 8 -7.32 -6.74 6.99
CA PRO A 8 -7.15 -8.17 7.31
C PRO A 8 -7.51 -8.98 6.08
N GLY A 9 -6.53 -9.59 5.48
CA GLY A 9 -6.74 -10.43 4.32
C GLY A 9 -7.47 -11.70 4.70
N LYS A 10 -8.19 -12.22 3.73
CA LYS A 10 -8.73 -13.56 3.83
C LYS A 10 -7.57 -14.51 3.58
N THR A 11 -6.80 -14.91 4.49
CA THR A 11 -5.77 -15.89 4.31
C THR A 11 -4.40 -15.37 3.87
N GLY A 12 -3.41 -16.15 4.10
CA GLY A 12 -2.04 -15.90 3.70
C GLY A 12 -1.71 -16.41 2.31
N THR A 13 -2.50 -16.05 1.30
CA THR A 13 -2.23 -16.43 -0.08
C THR A 13 -1.98 -15.20 -0.95
N ILE A 14 -1.15 -15.38 -1.95
CA ILE A 14 -0.89 -14.34 -2.96
C ILE A 14 -1.79 -14.64 -4.16
N ASN A 15 -2.58 -13.64 -4.56
CA ASN A 15 -3.51 -13.77 -5.67
C ASN A 15 -3.03 -12.97 -6.88
N PHE A 16 -3.13 -13.56 -8.06
CA PHE A 16 -2.69 -12.95 -9.30
C PHE A 16 -3.89 -12.66 -10.20
N TYR A 17 -3.93 -11.44 -10.75
CA TYR A 17 -4.99 -11.01 -11.66
C TYR A 17 -4.37 -10.45 -12.93
N ALA A 18 -4.78 -10.97 -14.08
CA ALA A 18 -4.40 -10.38 -15.37
C ALA A 18 -5.44 -9.31 -15.73
N VAL A 19 -5.00 -8.08 -15.88
CA VAL A 19 -5.87 -6.95 -16.23
C VAL A 19 -5.90 -6.77 -17.75
N ASN A 20 -4.72 -6.87 -18.39
CA ASN A 20 -4.57 -6.87 -19.84
C ASN A 20 -3.24 -7.54 -20.19
N GLU A 21 -2.86 -7.53 -21.46
CA GLU A 21 -1.62 -8.16 -21.92
C GLU A 21 -0.36 -7.60 -21.24
N ASN A 22 -0.39 -6.33 -20.85
CA ASN A 22 0.75 -5.61 -20.33
C ASN A 22 0.72 -5.40 -18.81
N LEU A 23 -0.41 -5.69 -18.16
CA LEU A 23 -0.58 -5.40 -16.73
C LEU A 23 -1.10 -6.61 -15.98
N LYS A 24 -0.31 -7.04 -15.02
CA LYS A 24 -0.71 -8.07 -14.06
C LYS A 24 -0.76 -7.45 -12.68
N LEU A 25 -1.89 -7.60 -12.01
CA LEU A 25 -2.09 -7.16 -10.64
C LEU A 25 -1.87 -8.34 -9.69
N VAL A 26 -1.03 -8.12 -8.69
CA VAL A 26 -0.78 -9.13 -7.66
C VAL A 26 -1.31 -8.58 -6.35
N ASP A 27 -2.25 -9.31 -5.75
CA ASP A 27 -2.83 -8.94 -4.46
C ASP A 27 -2.11 -9.74 -3.37
N LEU A 28 -1.33 -9.04 -2.55
CA LEU A 28 -0.62 -9.64 -1.43
C LEU A 28 -1.51 -9.66 -0.20
N PRO A 29 -1.34 -10.68 0.68
CA PRO A 29 -2.13 -10.73 1.91
C PRO A 29 -1.87 -9.49 2.77
N GLY A 30 -2.94 -8.90 3.29
CA GLY A 30 -2.84 -7.75 4.17
C GLY A 30 -2.34 -8.14 5.54
N TYR A 31 -1.59 -7.25 6.18
CA TYR A 31 -1.18 -7.41 7.58
C TYR A 31 -2.26 -6.95 8.56
N GLY A 32 -3.25 -6.19 8.10
CA GLY A 32 -4.47 -5.83 8.80
C GLY A 32 -4.30 -5.02 10.08
N TYR A 33 -5.43 -4.53 10.58
CA TYR A 33 -5.51 -3.87 11.88
C TYR A 33 -6.00 -4.80 12.98
N ALA A 34 -6.46 -5.99 12.63
CA ALA A 34 -6.90 -6.97 13.60
C ALA A 34 -5.72 -7.48 14.42
N LYS A 35 -5.98 -7.81 15.68
CA LYS A 35 -4.96 -8.45 16.51
C LYS A 35 -4.67 -9.83 15.94
N VAL A 36 -3.50 -9.97 15.36
CA VAL A 36 -3.03 -11.25 14.87
C VAL A 36 -1.92 -11.75 15.79
N SER A 37 -1.77 -13.05 15.88
CA SER A 37 -0.71 -13.65 16.68
C SER A 37 0.67 -13.32 16.09
N ALA A 38 1.69 -13.39 16.91
CA ALA A 38 3.07 -13.22 16.44
C ALA A 38 3.42 -14.25 15.35
N GLN A 39 2.89 -15.45 15.48
CA GLN A 39 3.08 -16.53 14.51
C GLN A 39 2.47 -16.18 13.16
N GLU A 40 1.27 -15.62 13.14
CA GLU A 40 0.60 -15.19 11.92
C GLU A 40 1.35 -14.04 11.24
N LYS A 41 1.87 -13.09 12.01
CA LYS A 41 2.71 -12.01 11.50
C LYS A 41 3.98 -12.52 10.87
N ALA A 42 4.64 -13.46 11.52
CA ALA A 42 5.87 -14.07 10.99
C ALA A 42 5.59 -14.79 9.68
N ARG A 43 4.49 -15.54 9.60
CA ARG A 43 4.07 -16.24 8.40
C ARG A 43 3.76 -15.26 7.25
N TRP A 44 3.08 -14.16 7.57
CA TRP A 44 2.80 -13.11 6.60
C TRP A 44 4.09 -12.50 6.05
N SER A 45 5.03 -12.16 6.95
CA SER A 45 6.32 -11.58 6.57
C SER A 45 7.11 -12.50 5.66
N GLU A 46 7.17 -13.79 5.97
CA GLU A 46 7.86 -14.78 5.14
C GLU A 46 7.27 -14.85 3.73
N LEU A 47 5.95 -14.86 3.64
CA LEU A 47 5.25 -14.93 2.37
C LEU A 47 5.51 -13.70 1.50
N VAL A 48 5.40 -12.52 2.09
CA VAL A 48 5.61 -11.25 1.38
C VAL A 48 7.07 -11.06 1.00
N GLU A 49 8.00 -11.30 1.92
CA GLU A 49 9.44 -11.20 1.62
C GLU A 49 9.85 -12.21 0.55
N GLY A 50 9.34 -13.43 0.63
CA GLY A 50 9.59 -14.45 -0.37
C GLY A 50 9.12 -14.01 -1.76
N TYR A 51 7.97 -13.39 -1.83
CA TYR A 51 7.46 -12.85 -3.09
C TYR A 51 8.38 -11.77 -3.66
N PHE A 52 8.78 -10.78 -2.84
CA PHE A 52 9.66 -9.70 -3.28
C PHE A 52 11.06 -10.20 -3.65
N ASN A 53 11.53 -11.26 -3.02
CA ASN A 53 12.84 -11.84 -3.29
C ASN A 53 12.83 -12.91 -4.40
N SER A 54 11.68 -13.17 -5.01
CA SER A 54 11.53 -14.22 -6.01
C SER A 54 12.15 -13.91 -7.38
N GLY A 55 12.72 -12.72 -7.56
CA GLY A 55 13.27 -12.29 -8.84
C GLY A 55 12.24 -11.82 -9.85
N ARG A 56 10.99 -11.66 -9.44
CA ARG A 56 9.94 -11.14 -10.32
C ARG A 56 10.15 -9.66 -10.61
N ASN A 57 9.81 -9.26 -11.82
CA ASN A 57 9.91 -7.86 -12.21
C ASN A 57 8.67 -7.10 -11.71
N ILE A 58 8.84 -6.37 -10.61
CA ILE A 58 7.79 -5.58 -9.99
C ILE A 58 7.97 -4.13 -10.41
N SER A 59 7.02 -3.61 -11.19
CA SER A 59 7.09 -2.24 -11.72
C SER A 59 6.66 -1.19 -10.69
N LEU A 60 5.69 -1.54 -9.84
CA LEU A 60 5.16 -0.61 -8.85
C LEU A 60 4.52 -1.39 -7.70
N VAL A 61 4.76 -0.92 -6.50
CA VAL A 61 4.07 -1.40 -5.29
C VAL A 61 3.09 -0.32 -4.84
N VAL A 62 1.84 -0.68 -4.63
CA VAL A 62 0.83 0.22 -4.10
C VAL A 62 0.55 -0.20 -2.66
N GLN A 63 0.95 0.64 -1.72
CA GLN A 63 0.66 0.43 -0.31
C GLN A 63 -0.60 1.20 0.07
N ILE A 64 -1.59 0.49 0.61
CA ILE A 64 -2.89 1.07 0.92
C ILE A 64 -2.99 1.33 2.42
N VAL A 65 -3.32 2.57 2.78
CA VAL A 65 -3.54 2.99 4.16
C VAL A 65 -4.89 3.67 4.27
N ASP A 66 -5.70 3.23 5.21
CA ASP A 66 -7.03 3.81 5.45
C ASP A 66 -6.88 5.10 6.28
N MET A 67 -7.34 6.23 5.74
CA MET A 67 -7.22 7.54 6.40
C MET A 67 -8.02 7.68 7.69
N ARG A 68 -8.92 6.75 7.98
CA ARG A 68 -9.66 6.77 9.25
C ARG A 68 -8.78 6.36 10.43
N HIS A 69 -7.62 5.78 10.15
CA HIS A 69 -6.70 5.25 11.16
C HIS A 69 -5.30 5.80 10.97
N LYS A 70 -4.57 5.96 12.07
CA LYS A 70 -3.16 6.32 12.00
C LYS A 70 -2.38 5.17 11.36
N PRO A 71 -1.34 5.47 10.58
CA PRO A 71 -0.45 4.43 10.09
C PRO A 71 0.11 3.61 11.25
N THR A 72 0.13 2.31 11.06
CA THR A 72 0.61 1.38 12.09
C THR A 72 2.13 1.22 12.00
N VAL A 73 2.72 0.58 13.02
CA VAL A 73 4.13 0.18 12.98
C VAL A 73 4.39 -0.73 11.79
N ASP A 74 3.44 -1.61 11.45
CA ASP A 74 3.56 -2.51 10.31
C ASP A 74 3.57 -1.74 8.98
N ASP A 75 2.78 -0.66 8.87
CA ASP A 75 2.81 0.23 7.70
C ASP A 75 4.19 0.86 7.52
N ILE A 76 4.77 1.33 8.62
CA ILE A 76 6.10 1.96 8.60
C ILE A 76 7.18 0.94 8.25
N ASN A 77 7.10 -0.25 8.82
CA ASN A 77 8.05 -1.32 8.55
C ASN A 77 8.00 -1.77 7.09
N MET A 78 6.82 -1.86 6.52
CA MET A 78 6.67 -2.17 5.09
C MET A 78 7.30 -1.09 4.22
N LEU A 79 7.09 0.17 4.57
CA LEU A 79 7.68 1.29 3.85
C LEU A 79 9.22 1.25 3.90
N LYS A 80 9.78 0.98 5.08
CA LYS A 80 11.24 0.81 5.24
C LYS A 80 11.77 -0.31 4.37
N PHE A 81 11.07 -1.43 4.34
CA PHE A 81 11.43 -2.57 3.50
C PHE A 81 11.46 -2.19 2.01
N LEU A 82 10.43 -1.51 1.53
CA LEU A 82 10.35 -1.08 0.14
C LEU A 82 11.49 -0.13 -0.24
N ILE A 83 11.82 0.79 0.64
CA ILE A 83 12.92 1.75 0.44
C ILE A 83 14.27 1.03 0.41
N GLU A 84 14.52 0.16 1.37
CA GLU A 84 15.77 -0.59 1.46
C GLU A 84 16.02 -1.49 0.25
N LYS A 85 14.96 -2.09 -0.28
CA LYS A 85 15.06 -2.97 -1.44
C LYS A 85 15.02 -2.21 -2.77
N GLY A 86 14.77 -0.91 -2.74
CA GLY A 86 14.77 -0.09 -3.95
C GLY A 86 13.54 -0.26 -4.84
N PHE A 87 12.43 -0.72 -4.31
CA PHE A 87 11.20 -0.86 -5.08
C PHE A 87 10.56 0.50 -5.33
N ASN A 88 10.00 0.67 -6.53
CA ASN A 88 9.16 1.81 -6.84
C ASN A 88 7.80 1.62 -6.17
N PHE A 89 7.36 2.60 -5.40
CA PHE A 89 6.12 2.46 -4.65
C PHE A 89 5.37 3.79 -4.54
N VAL A 90 4.08 3.69 -4.24
CA VAL A 90 3.22 4.82 -3.92
C VAL A 90 2.32 4.42 -2.76
N ILE A 91 2.01 5.38 -1.89
CA ILE A 91 1.08 5.15 -0.78
C ILE A 91 -0.27 5.74 -1.16
N VAL A 92 -1.31 4.92 -1.14
CA VAL A 92 -2.68 5.34 -1.43
C VAL A 92 -3.43 5.44 -0.12
N LEU A 93 -3.85 6.67 0.22
CA LEU A 93 -4.61 6.97 1.42
C LEU A 93 -6.09 6.86 1.08
N THR A 94 -6.71 5.77 1.48
CA THR A 94 -8.09 5.47 1.11
C THR A 94 -9.10 6.05 2.09
N LYS A 95 -10.37 6.04 1.69
CA LYS A 95 -11.49 6.50 2.51
C LYS A 95 -11.47 7.99 2.83
N SER A 96 -10.92 8.79 1.93
CA SER A 96 -10.85 10.25 2.11
C SER A 96 -12.23 10.89 2.27
N ASP A 97 -13.26 10.28 1.70
CA ASP A 97 -14.65 10.74 1.82
C ASP A 97 -15.20 10.64 3.25
N LYS A 98 -14.55 9.87 4.13
CA LYS A 98 -14.96 9.72 5.53
C LYS A 98 -14.42 10.81 6.44
N LEU A 99 -13.52 11.65 5.94
CA LEU A 99 -12.94 12.76 6.70
C LEU A 99 -13.43 14.10 6.17
N ASN A 100 -13.69 15.04 7.08
CA ASN A 100 -13.95 16.42 6.68
C ASN A 100 -12.62 17.13 6.34
N LYS A 101 -12.70 18.36 5.85
CA LYS A 101 -11.52 19.12 5.43
C LYS A 101 -10.48 19.28 6.54
N THR A 102 -10.92 19.62 7.74
CA THR A 102 -10.03 19.81 8.89
C THR A 102 -9.33 18.51 9.27
N GLN A 103 -10.07 17.42 9.33
CA GLN A 103 -9.52 16.10 9.65
C GLN A 103 -8.48 15.65 8.61
N ARG A 104 -8.75 15.92 7.32
CA ARG A 104 -7.83 15.59 6.24
C ARG A 104 -6.52 16.38 6.36
N GLU A 105 -6.63 17.67 6.62
CA GLU A 105 -5.46 18.54 6.79
C GLU A 105 -4.61 18.10 7.99
N GLU A 106 -5.24 17.77 9.11
CA GLU A 106 -4.56 17.26 10.29
C GLU A 106 -3.87 15.92 10.01
N TYR A 107 -4.56 15.01 9.33
CA TYR A 107 -4.02 13.70 8.98
C TYR A 107 -2.76 13.84 8.11
N LEU A 108 -2.83 14.66 7.07
CA LEU A 108 -1.71 14.87 6.16
C LEU A 108 -0.53 15.56 6.84
N ALA A 109 -0.81 16.52 7.74
CA ALA A 109 0.24 17.16 8.53
C ALA A 109 0.94 16.17 9.45
N ASN A 110 0.18 15.31 10.12
CA ASN A 110 0.73 14.27 10.99
C ASN A 110 1.55 13.23 10.22
N LEU A 111 1.13 12.90 9.00
CA LEU A 111 1.91 12.01 8.15
C LEU A 111 3.31 12.54 7.88
N LYS A 112 3.42 13.81 7.54
CA LYS A 112 4.71 14.44 7.26
C LYS A 112 5.66 14.39 8.45
N VAL A 113 5.10 14.47 9.66
CA VAL A 113 5.89 14.40 10.90
C VAL A 113 6.27 12.96 11.24
N ASN A 114 5.35 12.02 11.08
CA ASN A 114 5.52 10.64 11.53
C ASN A 114 6.21 9.73 10.52
N PHE A 115 6.22 10.12 9.24
CA PHE A 115 7.00 9.42 8.22
C PHE A 115 8.27 10.22 7.97
N PRO A 116 9.40 9.83 8.57
CA PRO A 116 10.65 10.58 8.43
C PRO A 116 11.37 10.31 7.11
N PHE A 117 10.64 9.96 6.08
CA PHE A 117 11.19 9.63 4.78
C PHE A 117 10.90 10.75 3.80
N GLU A 118 11.94 11.25 3.15
CA GLU A 118 11.81 12.22 2.08
C GLU A 118 11.38 11.52 0.78
N ASN A 119 10.73 12.27 -0.08
CA ASN A 119 10.34 11.81 -1.43
C ASN A 119 9.34 10.65 -1.47
N VAL A 120 8.54 10.49 -0.42
CA VAL A 120 7.44 9.52 -0.43
C VAL A 120 6.22 10.16 -1.08
N GLU A 121 5.68 9.50 -2.11
CA GLU A 121 4.49 9.99 -2.79
C GLU A 121 3.23 9.41 -2.14
N PHE A 122 2.29 10.31 -1.82
CA PHE A 122 0.98 9.95 -1.28
C PHE A 122 -0.11 10.35 -2.25
N ILE A 123 -1.10 9.48 -2.43
CA ILE A 123 -2.30 9.79 -3.20
C ILE A 123 -3.51 9.70 -2.27
N VAL A 124 -4.21 10.82 -2.09
CA VAL A 124 -5.48 10.84 -1.36
C VAL A 124 -6.56 10.26 -2.27
N PHE A 125 -7.26 9.26 -1.79
CA PHE A 125 -8.13 8.44 -2.64
C PHE A 125 -9.47 8.16 -1.99
N SER A 126 -10.53 8.24 -2.81
CA SER A 126 -11.87 7.79 -2.44
C SER A 126 -12.51 7.04 -3.60
N ALA A 127 -12.81 5.77 -3.40
CA ALA A 127 -13.52 4.96 -4.40
C ALA A 127 -14.95 5.48 -4.61
N VAL A 128 -15.57 6.02 -3.56
CA VAL A 128 -16.95 6.53 -3.61
C VAL A 128 -17.04 7.82 -4.42
N LYS A 129 -16.09 8.74 -4.23
CA LYS A 129 -16.09 10.06 -4.86
C LYS A 129 -15.22 10.13 -6.12
N GLY A 130 -14.42 9.12 -6.39
CA GLY A 130 -13.48 9.14 -7.50
C GLY A 130 -12.24 9.99 -7.29
N GLU A 131 -12.03 10.51 -6.09
CA GLU A 131 -10.87 11.34 -5.77
C GLU A 131 -9.57 10.53 -5.89
N GLY A 132 -8.58 11.08 -6.58
CA GLY A 132 -7.27 10.46 -6.73
C GLY A 132 -7.20 9.35 -7.79
N LEU A 133 -8.33 9.00 -8.39
CA LEU A 133 -8.38 7.91 -9.38
C LEU A 133 -7.50 8.19 -10.59
N ASP A 134 -7.60 9.37 -11.16
CA ASP A 134 -6.81 9.75 -12.35
C ASP A 134 -5.32 9.80 -12.02
N LYS A 135 -4.97 10.30 -10.85
CA LYS A 135 -3.58 10.36 -10.41
C LYS A 135 -3.00 8.95 -10.23
N LEU A 136 -3.76 8.06 -9.62
CA LEU A 136 -3.34 6.67 -9.44
C LEU A 136 -3.16 5.97 -10.78
N LYS A 137 -4.09 6.15 -11.71
CA LYS A 137 -3.96 5.61 -13.07
C LYS A 137 -2.70 6.10 -13.75
N SER A 138 -2.42 7.40 -13.64
CA SER A 138 -1.23 8.02 -14.22
C SER A 138 0.06 7.42 -13.66
N VAL A 139 0.11 7.21 -12.35
CA VAL A 139 1.27 6.61 -11.68
C VAL A 139 1.48 5.17 -12.16
N ILE A 140 0.42 4.40 -12.25
CA ILE A 140 0.48 3.02 -12.75
C ILE A 140 0.97 2.98 -14.20
N GLU A 141 0.40 3.80 -15.07
CA GLU A 141 0.79 3.87 -16.48
C GLU A 141 2.25 4.24 -16.65
N SER A 142 2.74 5.21 -15.87
CA SER A 142 4.15 5.60 -15.89
C SER A 142 5.07 4.48 -15.45
N ALA A 143 4.65 3.67 -14.49
CA ALA A 143 5.48 2.60 -13.97
C ALA A 143 5.60 1.41 -14.92
N ILE A 144 4.59 1.17 -15.75
CA ILE A 144 4.56 0.02 -16.68
C ILE A 144 4.98 0.36 -18.09
N SER A 145 5.20 1.63 -18.40
CA SER A 145 5.60 2.07 -19.76
C SER A 145 7.10 2.02 -20.01
#